data_01f9f31675b21374b52ff46053df2d14
#
_entry.id   01f9f31675b21374b52ff46053df2d14
#
_cell.length_a   1.000
_cell.length_b   1.000
_cell.length_c   1.000
_cell.angle_alpha   90.00
_cell.angle_beta   90.00
_cell.angle_gamma   90.00
#
_symmetry.space_group_name_H-M   'P 1'
#
loop_
_entity.id
_entity.type
_entity.pdbx_description
1 polymer ?
#
loop_
_entity_poly.entity_id
_entity_poly.type
_entity_poly.pdbx_seq_one_letter_code
_entity_poly.pdbx_strand_id
1 'polypeptide(L)'
;MSLKTKDTDVSADLLIVQGLSIAYGSAAVVHDVSFSVAKGESLALIGESGSGKSTIAKAVLRLLPHGEASATGRVALNGTDILTLPEKQFRPLRGRELGFIPQDPASALNPVRTIGAQAHEAAALLGETDPAVRRTKILDILEQVGLPDPARVYDSYPHQLSGGMLQRVLIALTVLPRPALIVADEPTSALDVTVQKLILDMLTDLRRELDISLLLITHDLAIAAERADSLVVLKDGAVQESGASRDVFAAPTTEYARSLQADVPALHPDRYRNQRVTLKAAHDGGSRTAAALPPAVGRQIDVQGVTKHFSAGGKEVLAVDGVSFSVERGRTHALVGESGSGKTTAVRLLLGLEQPDGGDITVAGQSTSGRSRADVREIRRHLQLVYQNPFTSLDPTWRVGRIVREPLDQFGVGTKAERSQRVRETLEAVGLPADVASRRPAHLSGGQRQRVAIARALVVRPDVVVLDEPTSALDVSVQAGILELLSKMQRELGLTYLFVSHDLALVRQVADTVSVLRRGQVVEDGPVEDIFHRPQHPYTRALLDAIPLATPSVPAKHEDDETASKQLAKASS
;
A
#
# COMPACT_ATOMS: atom_id res chain seq x y z
N MET A 1 3.17 0.09 -44.15
CA MET A 1 1.87 -0.61 -44.17
C MET A 1 0.96 0.17 -43.22
N SER A 2 0.04 0.93 -43.78
CA SER A 2 -0.73 1.99 -43.09
C SER A 2 -1.76 1.35 -42.17
N LEU A 3 -1.64 1.54 -40.86
CA LEU A 3 -2.65 1.17 -39.88
C LEU A 3 -3.86 2.11 -40.06
N LYS A 4 -4.95 1.56 -40.53
CA LYS A 4 -6.26 2.23 -40.53
C LYS A 4 -6.64 2.43 -39.05
N THR A 5 -6.58 3.67 -38.59
CA THR A 5 -7.33 4.12 -37.39
C THR A 5 -8.81 3.82 -37.64
N LYS A 6 -9.41 2.96 -36.85
CA LYS A 6 -10.86 2.88 -36.71
C LYS A 6 -11.33 4.24 -36.22
N ASP A 7 -12.19 4.90 -37.03
CA ASP A 7 -13.03 5.99 -36.57
C ASP A 7 -13.93 5.44 -35.45
N THR A 8 -13.49 5.59 -34.22
CA THR A 8 -14.30 5.39 -33.01
C THR A 8 -15.19 6.62 -32.87
N ASP A 9 -16.46 6.37 -32.71
CA ASP A 9 -17.53 7.37 -32.54
C ASP A 9 -17.15 8.36 -31.42
N VAL A 10 -16.71 9.56 -31.79
CA VAL A 10 -16.14 10.61 -30.91
C VAL A 10 -17.18 11.18 -29.93
N SER A 11 -18.45 10.71 -30.02
CA SER A 11 -19.57 11.20 -29.19
C SER A 11 -19.73 10.51 -27.83
N ALA A 12 -18.97 9.43 -27.55
CA ALA A 12 -19.12 8.62 -26.32
C ALA A 12 -18.06 8.93 -25.24
N ASP A 13 -16.94 9.58 -25.57
CA ASP A 13 -15.84 9.84 -24.64
C ASP A 13 -16.08 11.09 -23.77
N LEU A 14 -16.07 10.93 -22.44
CA LEU A 14 -16.20 12.01 -21.48
C LEU A 14 -14.89 12.81 -21.35
N LEU A 15 -13.76 12.10 -21.17
CA LEU A 15 -12.42 12.68 -21.07
C LEU A 15 -11.58 12.18 -22.26
N ILE A 16 -10.94 13.11 -22.96
CA ILE A 16 -9.99 12.81 -24.03
C ILE A 16 -8.68 13.52 -23.74
N VAL A 17 -7.59 12.78 -23.63
CA VAL A 17 -6.22 13.26 -23.51
C VAL A 17 -5.49 12.90 -24.81
N GLN A 18 -4.92 13.91 -25.50
CA GLN A 18 -4.25 13.72 -26.79
C GLN A 18 -2.90 14.45 -26.79
N GLY A 19 -1.82 13.69 -27.02
CA GLY A 19 -0.47 14.23 -27.16
C GLY A 19 0.01 15.04 -25.95
N LEU A 20 -0.48 14.70 -24.75
CA LEU A 20 -0.16 15.43 -23.52
C LEU A 20 1.31 15.29 -23.19
N SER A 21 2.02 16.42 -23.15
CA SER A 21 3.42 16.50 -22.69
C SER A 21 3.52 17.56 -21.61
N ILE A 22 4.25 17.23 -20.50
CA ILE A 22 4.36 18.08 -19.32
C ILE A 22 5.82 18.20 -18.92
N ALA A 23 6.26 19.44 -18.64
CA ALA A 23 7.60 19.72 -18.14
C ALA A 23 7.57 20.62 -16.91
N TYR A 24 8.51 20.42 -15.97
CA TYR A 24 8.80 21.30 -14.84
C TYR A 24 10.13 22.01 -15.12
N GLY A 25 10.08 23.29 -15.39
CA GLY A 25 11.25 24.03 -15.88
C GLY A 25 11.78 23.40 -17.18
N SER A 26 13.02 22.90 -17.17
CA SER A 26 13.63 22.19 -18.30
C SER A 26 13.45 20.68 -18.29
N ALA A 27 12.91 20.11 -17.22
CA ALA A 27 12.75 18.66 -17.07
C ALA A 27 11.39 18.21 -17.61
N ALA A 28 11.38 17.52 -18.75
CA ALA A 28 10.18 16.87 -19.27
C ALA A 28 9.87 15.61 -18.43
N VAL A 29 8.62 15.48 -17.99
CA VAL A 29 8.15 14.41 -17.08
C VAL A 29 7.08 13.54 -17.74
N VAL A 30 6.30 14.10 -18.66
CA VAL A 30 5.27 13.38 -19.43
C VAL A 30 5.51 13.62 -20.90
N HIS A 31 5.46 12.57 -21.72
CA HIS A 31 5.85 12.58 -23.12
C HIS A 31 4.74 12.00 -24.00
N ASP A 32 4.04 12.83 -24.77
CA ASP A 32 3.09 12.44 -25.83
C ASP A 32 2.04 11.41 -25.39
N VAL A 33 1.45 11.60 -24.18
CA VAL A 33 0.47 10.66 -23.61
C VAL A 33 -0.91 10.90 -24.20
N SER A 34 -1.54 9.79 -24.65
CA SER A 34 -2.89 9.82 -25.22
C SER A 34 -3.72 8.66 -24.65
N PHE A 35 -4.94 8.98 -24.18
CA PHE A 35 -5.97 8.01 -23.73
C PHE A 35 -7.33 8.68 -23.68
N SER A 36 -8.39 7.89 -23.57
CA SER A 36 -9.75 8.41 -23.34
C SER A 36 -10.48 7.62 -22.25
N VAL A 37 -11.47 8.26 -21.64
CA VAL A 37 -12.40 7.66 -20.68
C VAL A 37 -13.81 7.90 -21.20
N ALA A 38 -14.54 6.84 -21.49
CA ALA A 38 -15.92 6.95 -21.91
C ALA A 38 -16.83 7.29 -20.71
N LYS A 39 -18.04 7.78 -21.00
CA LYS A 39 -19.02 8.10 -19.96
C LYS A 39 -19.41 6.84 -19.19
N GLY A 40 -19.40 6.90 -17.85
CA GLY A 40 -19.69 5.80 -16.94
C GLY A 40 -18.59 4.73 -16.85
N GLU A 41 -17.49 4.84 -17.61
CA GLU A 41 -16.35 3.92 -17.54
C GLU A 41 -15.32 4.29 -16.47
N SER A 42 -14.48 3.30 -16.13
CA SER A 42 -13.30 3.45 -15.29
C SER A 42 -12.04 3.13 -16.08
N LEU A 43 -11.07 4.05 -16.05
CA LEU A 43 -9.74 3.86 -16.59
C LEU A 43 -8.71 3.92 -15.46
N ALA A 44 -7.78 2.96 -15.42
CA ALA A 44 -6.67 3.01 -14.48
C ALA A 44 -5.37 3.44 -15.18
N LEU A 45 -4.68 4.43 -14.58
CA LEU A 45 -3.29 4.76 -14.88
C LEU A 45 -2.38 4.00 -13.93
N ILE A 46 -1.54 3.11 -14.44
CA ILE A 46 -0.63 2.30 -13.64
C ILE A 46 0.83 2.53 -14.05
N GLY A 47 1.75 2.23 -13.13
CA GLY A 47 3.20 2.36 -13.34
C GLY A 47 3.91 2.66 -12.02
N GLU A 48 5.24 2.64 -12.05
CA GLU A 48 6.09 2.93 -10.88
C GLU A 48 5.99 4.39 -10.42
N SER A 49 6.48 4.66 -9.21
CA SER A 49 6.61 6.02 -8.69
C SER A 49 7.50 6.86 -9.61
N GLY A 50 7.05 8.09 -9.90
CA GLY A 50 7.75 8.95 -10.84
C GLY A 50 7.43 8.70 -12.32
N SER A 51 6.57 7.73 -12.68
CA SER A 51 6.17 7.49 -14.08
C SER A 51 5.26 8.57 -14.68
N GLY A 52 4.87 9.60 -13.91
CA GLY A 52 4.07 10.73 -14.40
C GLY A 52 2.57 10.67 -14.10
N LYS A 53 2.04 9.61 -13.48
CA LYS A 53 0.60 9.41 -13.19
C LYS A 53 -0.06 10.60 -12.50
N SER A 54 0.43 10.97 -11.31
CA SER A 54 -0.11 12.10 -10.55
C SER A 54 0.11 13.45 -11.26
N THR A 55 1.14 13.56 -12.12
CA THR A 55 1.35 14.74 -12.96
C THR A 55 0.28 14.86 -14.03
N ILE A 56 -0.11 13.75 -14.67
CA ILE A 56 -1.22 13.70 -15.63
C ILE A 56 -2.54 14.05 -14.90
N ALA A 57 -2.81 13.47 -13.71
CA ALA A 57 -3.97 13.83 -12.90
C ALA A 57 -4.04 15.33 -12.61
N LYS A 58 -2.91 15.92 -12.17
CA LYS A 58 -2.82 17.37 -11.94
C LYS A 58 -3.06 18.20 -13.21
N ALA A 59 -2.65 17.72 -14.38
CA ALA A 59 -2.96 18.39 -15.64
C ALA A 59 -4.46 18.35 -15.96
N VAL A 60 -5.11 17.19 -15.82
CA VAL A 60 -6.56 17.02 -16.00
C VAL A 60 -7.35 17.93 -15.03
N LEU A 61 -6.89 18.05 -13.78
CA LEU A 61 -7.49 18.90 -12.75
C LEU A 61 -7.04 20.36 -12.81
N ARG A 62 -6.09 20.71 -13.73
CA ARG A 62 -5.43 22.01 -13.79
C ARG A 62 -4.85 22.46 -12.45
N LEU A 63 -4.18 21.54 -11.78
CA LEU A 63 -3.49 21.74 -10.49
C LEU A 63 -1.96 21.76 -10.66
N LEU A 64 -1.46 21.86 -11.89
CA LEU A 64 -0.03 22.06 -12.13
C LEU A 64 0.41 23.44 -11.59
N PRO A 65 1.58 23.56 -10.93
CA PRO A 65 2.05 24.82 -10.37
C PRO A 65 2.31 25.85 -11.46
N HIS A 66 1.70 27.03 -11.30
CA HIS A 66 1.85 28.13 -12.26
C HIS A 66 3.29 28.64 -12.31
N GLY A 67 3.80 28.84 -13.52
CA GLY A 67 5.15 29.37 -13.75
C GLY A 67 6.28 28.34 -13.59
N GLU A 68 6.02 27.18 -12.97
CA GLU A 68 7.01 26.12 -12.79
C GLU A 68 6.77 24.94 -13.74
N ALA A 69 5.51 24.70 -14.12
CA ALA A 69 5.12 23.63 -15.02
C ALA A 69 4.48 24.16 -16.30
N SER A 70 4.75 23.50 -17.41
CA SER A 70 4.10 23.71 -18.71
C SER A 70 3.47 22.42 -19.21
N ALA A 71 2.29 22.52 -19.83
CA ALA A 71 1.60 21.40 -20.47
C ALA A 71 1.26 21.77 -21.91
N THR A 72 1.49 20.85 -22.83
CA THR A 72 1.12 20.93 -24.24
C THR A 72 0.31 19.71 -24.65
N GLY A 73 -0.36 19.78 -25.80
CA GLY A 73 -1.33 18.77 -26.23
C GLY A 73 -2.76 19.22 -25.95
N ARG A 74 -3.68 18.30 -25.83
CA ARG A 74 -5.10 18.57 -25.61
C ARG A 74 -5.66 17.71 -24.48
N VAL A 75 -6.45 18.33 -23.58
CA VAL A 75 -7.27 17.64 -22.60
C VAL A 75 -8.70 18.15 -22.73
N ALA A 76 -9.59 17.32 -23.27
CA ALA A 76 -10.98 17.69 -23.48
C ALA A 76 -11.90 16.96 -22.50
N LEU A 77 -12.78 17.71 -21.83
CA LEU A 77 -13.87 17.21 -20.98
C LEU A 77 -15.20 17.56 -21.62
N ASN A 78 -16.06 16.58 -21.86
CA ASN A 78 -17.31 16.80 -22.60
C ASN A 78 -17.09 17.58 -23.93
N GLY A 79 -16.02 17.26 -24.67
CA GLY A 79 -15.64 17.90 -25.92
C GLY A 79 -14.95 19.28 -25.78
N THR A 80 -14.96 19.90 -24.59
CA THR A 80 -14.34 21.19 -24.33
C THR A 80 -12.88 21.02 -23.91
N ASP A 81 -11.94 21.64 -24.65
CA ASP A 81 -10.52 21.64 -24.26
C ASP A 81 -10.29 22.47 -22.99
N ILE A 82 -10.04 21.77 -21.89
CA ILE A 82 -9.89 22.38 -20.57
C ILE A 82 -8.49 22.96 -20.31
N LEU A 83 -7.45 22.59 -21.06
CA LEU A 83 -6.10 23.16 -20.89
C LEU A 83 -6.06 24.64 -21.29
N THR A 84 -6.80 25.01 -22.32
CA THR A 84 -6.79 26.36 -22.90
C THR A 84 -7.85 27.28 -22.32
N LEU A 85 -8.82 26.75 -21.53
CA LEU A 85 -9.87 27.56 -20.92
C LEU A 85 -9.28 28.65 -19.98
N PRO A 86 -9.81 29.90 -20.02
CA PRO A 86 -9.54 30.87 -18.96
C PRO A 86 -9.97 30.36 -17.60
N GLU A 87 -9.23 30.66 -16.54
CA GLU A 87 -9.53 30.17 -15.17
C GLU A 87 -10.98 30.49 -14.72
N LYS A 88 -11.50 31.66 -15.09
CA LYS A 88 -12.88 32.05 -14.80
C LYS A 88 -13.92 31.08 -15.38
N GLN A 89 -13.62 30.44 -16.53
CA GLN A 89 -14.49 29.46 -17.17
C GLN A 89 -14.23 28.05 -16.67
N PHE A 90 -13.00 27.72 -16.29
CA PHE A 90 -12.66 26.42 -15.76
C PHE A 90 -13.09 26.23 -14.29
N ARG A 91 -12.96 27.26 -13.45
CA ARG A 91 -13.28 27.20 -12.02
C ARG A 91 -14.66 26.59 -11.69
N PRO A 92 -15.76 26.88 -12.43
CA PRO A 92 -17.06 26.28 -12.19
C PRO A 92 -17.12 24.77 -12.45
N LEU A 93 -16.18 24.21 -13.24
CA LEU A 93 -16.12 22.78 -13.53
C LEU A 93 -15.55 21.98 -12.36
N ARG A 94 -14.67 22.60 -11.55
CA ARG A 94 -14.12 21.97 -10.34
C ARG A 94 -15.25 21.70 -9.33
N GLY A 95 -15.37 20.45 -8.92
CA GLY A 95 -16.38 19.96 -7.98
C GLY A 95 -17.73 19.67 -8.62
N ARG A 96 -18.12 20.31 -9.74
CA ARG A 96 -19.39 20.01 -10.45
C ARG A 96 -19.22 18.96 -11.53
N GLU A 97 -18.17 19.09 -12.36
CA GLU A 97 -17.87 18.14 -13.45
C GLU A 97 -16.67 17.27 -13.08
N LEU A 98 -15.70 17.82 -12.34
CA LEU A 98 -14.46 17.17 -11.95
C LEU A 98 -14.38 17.05 -10.43
N GLY A 99 -14.46 15.83 -9.91
CA GLY A 99 -14.16 15.47 -8.53
C GLY A 99 -12.71 15.03 -8.38
N PHE A 100 -12.11 15.23 -7.20
CA PHE A 100 -10.76 14.79 -6.90
C PHE A 100 -10.67 14.09 -5.54
N ILE A 101 -10.11 12.90 -5.54
CA ILE A 101 -9.76 12.14 -4.34
C ILE A 101 -8.24 12.04 -4.29
N PRO A 102 -7.54 12.83 -3.47
CA PRO A 102 -6.09 12.77 -3.32
C PRO A 102 -5.63 11.58 -2.48
N GLN A 103 -4.34 11.29 -2.57
CA GLN A 103 -3.66 10.19 -1.89
C GLN A 103 -3.73 10.27 -0.35
N ASP A 104 -3.60 11.49 0.20
CA ASP A 104 -3.64 11.73 1.66
C ASP A 104 -4.90 12.51 2.06
N PRO A 105 -5.89 11.84 2.68
CA PRO A 105 -7.12 12.50 3.11
C PRO A 105 -6.91 13.52 4.24
N ALA A 106 -5.87 13.34 5.07
CA ALA A 106 -5.60 14.26 6.18
C ALA A 106 -5.13 15.62 5.69
N SER A 107 -4.36 15.66 4.60
CA SER A 107 -3.89 16.91 3.99
C SER A 107 -4.99 17.62 3.18
N ALA A 108 -6.02 16.89 2.72
CA ALA A 108 -7.11 17.44 1.92
C ALA A 108 -8.20 18.13 2.74
N LEU A 109 -8.37 17.74 4.00
CA LEU A 109 -9.37 18.29 4.91
C LEU A 109 -8.78 19.37 5.81
N ASN A 110 -9.54 20.43 6.05
CA ASN A 110 -9.11 21.50 6.95
C ASN A 110 -9.21 21.04 8.43
N PRO A 111 -8.09 20.91 9.16
CA PRO A 111 -8.07 20.31 10.50
C PRO A 111 -8.79 21.14 11.57
N VAL A 112 -9.03 22.44 11.33
CA VAL A 112 -9.66 23.37 12.28
C VAL A 112 -11.14 23.62 11.97
N ARG A 113 -11.72 22.88 11.01
CA ARG A 113 -13.15 22.94 10.67
C ARG A 113 -13.80 21.58 10.84
N THR A 114 -15.05 21.55 11.29
CA THR A 114 -15.82 20.30 11.36
C THR A 114 -16.09 19.73 9.97
N ILE A 115 -16.36 18.43 9.88
CA ILE A 115 -16.73 17.76 8.63
C ILE A 115 -17.97 18.41 8.02
N GLY A 116 -19.01 18.67 8.83
CA GLY A 116 -20.24 19.32 8.38
C GLY A 116 -19.99 20.71 7.77
N ALA A 117 -19.14 21.53 8.39
CA ALA A 117 -18.80 22.84 7.85
C ALA A 117 -18.13 22.77 6.46
N GLN A 118 -17.28 21.76 6.23
CA GLN A 118 -16.63 21.52 4.94
C GLN A 118 -17.60 20.90 3.92
N ALA A 119 -18.49 20.00 4.39
CA ALA A 119 -19.50 19.36 3.56
C ALA A 119 -20.53 20.36 3.00
N HIS A 120 -20.87 21.43 3.75
CA HIS A 120 -21.74 22.48 3.24
C HIS A 120 -21.17 23.22 2.03
N GLU A 121 -19.84 23.33 1.89
CA GLU A 121 -19.20 23.91 0.71
C GLU A 121 -19.41 23.01 -0.52
N ALA A 122 -19.23 21.69 -0.35
CA ALA A 122 -19.51 20.72 -1.42
C ALA A 122 -21.01 20.70 -1.79
N ALA A 123 -21.90 20.71 -0.80
CA ALA A 123 -23.36 20.74 -1.00
C ALA A 123 -23.84 22.03 -1.70
N ALA A 124 -23.14 23.14 -1.52
CA ALA A 124 -23.46 24.40 -2.21
C ALA A 124 -23.31 24.28 -3.74
N LEU A 125 -22.46 23.37 -4.24
CA LEU A 125 -22.29 23.13 -5.67
C LEU A 125 -23.54 22.51 -6.33
N LEU A 126 -24.42 21.89 -5.53
CA LEU A 126 -25.73 21.41 -5.99
C LEU A 126 -26.74 22.53 -6.32
N GLY A 127 -26.41 23.78 -6.00
CA GLY A 127 -27.33 24.92 -6.14
C GLY A 127 -28.38 24.99 -5.05
N GLU A 128 -28.36 24.09 -4.06
CA GLU A 128 -29.27 24.12 -2.92
C GLU A 128 -28.93 25.28 -1.99
N THR A 129 -29.94 26.06 -1.62
CA THR A 129 -29.78 27.26 -0.77
C THR A 129 -30.20 27.03 0.67
N ASP A 130 -31.14 26.10 0.93
CA ASP A 130 -31.64 25.79 2.25
C ASP A 130 -30.59 24.98 3.07
N PRO A 131 -30.09 25.53 4.21
CA PRO A 131 -29.13 24.82 5.05
C PRO A 131 -29.67 23.51 5.64
N ALA A 132 -30.97 23.40 5.90
CA ALA A 132 -31.55 22.18 6.43
C ALA A 132 -31.59 21.07 5.40
N VAL A 133 -31.93 21.38 4.15
CA VAL A 133 -31.89 20.44 3.02
C VAL A 133 -30.48 20.02 2.73
N ARG A 134 -29.50 20.95 2.75
CA ARG A 134 -28.07 20.60 2.61
C ARG A 134 -27.63 19.61 3.69
N ARG A 135 -28.01 19.88 4.96
CA ARG A 135 -27.66 19.01 6.08
C ARG A 135 -28.20 17.59 5.87
N THR A 136 -29.44 17.44 5.46
CA THR A 136 -30.04 16.13 5.16
C THR A 136 -29.22 15.41 4.08
N LYS A 137 -28.96 16.05 2.93
CA LYS A 137 -28.14 15.46 1.85
C LYS A 137 -26.74 15.08 2.29
N ILE A 138 -26.12 15.86 3.20
CA ILE A 138 -24.81 15.55 3.76
C ILE A 138 -24.89 14.31 4.65
N LEU A 139 -25.88 14.21 5.52
CA LEU A 139 -26.04 13.03 6.38
C LEU A 139 -26.33 11.77 5.57
N ASP A 140 -27.17 11.87 4.52
CA ASP A 140 -27.49 10.77 3.62
C ASP A 140 -26.23 10.23 2.92
N ILE A 141 -25.38 11.11 2.39
CA ILE A 141 -24.14 10.65 1.71
C ILE A 141 -23.12 10.09 2.72
N LEU A 142 -23.03 10.63 3.94
CA LEU A 142 -22.18 10.07 4.98
C LEU A 142 -22.66 8.67 5.41
N GLU A 143 -23.97 8.43 5.43
CA GLU A 143 -24.53 7.09 5.65
C GLU A 143 -24.25 6.15 4.48
N GLN A 144 -24.46 6.62 3.23
CA GLN A 144 -24.23 5.85 2.01
C GLN A 144 -22.77 5.37 1.89
N VAL A 145 -21.78 6.16 2.33
CA VAL A 145 -20.38 5.73 2.41
C VAL A 145 -20.09 4.86 3.64
N GLY A 146 -21.10 4.39 4.35
CA GLY A 146 -20.98 3.44 5.46
C GLY A 146 -20.28 4.00 6.70
N LEU A 147 -20.40 5.30 6.96
CA LEU A 147 -19.88 5.89 8.20
C LEU A 147 -20.82 5.59 9.37
N PRO A 148 -20.32 5.01 10.47
CA PRO A 148 -21.13 4.81 11.66
C PRO A 148 -21.45 6.16 12.31
N ASP A 149 -22.71 6.38 12.69
CA ASP A 149 -23.19 7.60 13.32
C ASP A 149 -22.87 8.87 12.50
N PRO A 150 -23.53 9.06 11.33
CA PRO A 150 -23.29 10.21 10.45
C PRO A 150 -23.40 11.56 11.14
N ALA A 151 -24.30 11.69 12.12
CA ALA A 151 -24.50 12.92 12.88
C ALA A 151 -23.26 13.27 13.73
N ARG A 152 -22.69 12.28 14.42
CA ARG A 152 -21.44 12.47 15.17
C ARG A 152 -20.28 12.81 14.23
N VAL A 153 -20.17 12.12 13.07
CA VAL A 153 -19.12 12.42 12.09
C VAL A 153 -19.25 13.82 11.53
N TYR A 154 -20.49 14.27 11.23
CA TYR A 154 -20.77 15.63 10.78
C TYR A 154 -20.25 16.70 11.75
N ASP A 155 -20.42 16.50 13.07
CA ASP A 155 -19.99 17.43 14.11
C ASP A 155 -18.50 17.25 14.51
N SER A 156 -17.83 16.20 14.02
CA SER A 156 -16.42 15.90 14.33
C SER A 156 -15.44 16.75 13.52
N TYR A 157 -14.24 16.93 14.09
CA TYR A 157 -13.07 17.45 13.37
C TYR A 157 -12.28 16.30 12.73
N PRO A 158 -11.50 16.55 11.66
CA PRO A 158 -10.71 15.51 10.99
C PRO A 158 -9.84 14.68 11.92
N HIS A 159 -9.14 15.32 12.87
CA HIS A 159 -8.25 14.64 13.82
C HIS A 159 -8.95 13.68 14.81
N GLN A 160 -10.28 13.69 14.87
CA GLN A 160 -11.09 12.80 15.71
C GLN A 160 -11.54 11.53 14.99
N LEU A 161 -11.19 11.39 13.70
CA LEU A 161 -11.59 10.29 12.84
C LEU A 161 -10.38 9.42 12.49
N SER A 162 -10.61 8.12 12.29
CA SER A 162 -9.58 7.22 11.77
C SER A 162 -9.27 7.49 10.29
N GLY A 163 -8.12 7.01 9.79
CA GLY A 163 -7.72 7.18 8.39
C GLY A 163 -8.78 6.68 7.39
N GLY A 164 -9.34 5.49 7.63
CA GLY A 164 -10.41 4.96 6.79
C GLY A 164 -11.73 5.75 6.88
N MET A 165 -12.04 6.36 8.03
CA MET A 165 -13.19 7.27 8.16
C MET A 165 -12.93 8.58 7.42
N LEU A 166 -11.71 9.15 7.51
CA LEU A 166 -11.33 10.36 6.77
C LEU A 166 -11.43 10.15 5.26
N GLN A 167 -10.98 8.99 4.78
CA GLN A 167 -11.07 8.64 3.36
C GLN A 167 -12.52 8.55 2.89
N ARG A 168 -13.41 7.89 3.67
CA ARG A 168 -14.85 7.82 3.36
C ARG A 168 -15.51 9.20 3.38
N VAL A 169 -15.16 10.05 4.35
CA VAL A 169 -15.61 11.45 4.37
C VAL A 169 -15.19 12.18 3.10
N LEU A 170 -13.93 12.05 2.69
CA LEU A 170 -13.40 12.71 1.50
C LEU A 170 -14.12 12.24 0.22
N ILE A 171 -14.38 10.94 0.12
CA ILE A 171 -15.17 10.37 -0.97
C ILE A 171 -16.60 10.92 -0.96
N ALA A 172 -17.26 10.94 0.21
CA ALA A 172 -18.60 11.52 0.36
C ALA A 172 -18.65 12.98 -0.12
N LEU A 173 -17.69 13.81 0.30
CA LEU A 173 -17.60 15.21 -0.12
C LEU A 173 -17.34 15.37 -1.63
N THR A 174 -16.56 14.45 -2.21
CA THR A 174 -16.25 14.47 -3.65
C THR A 174 -17.44 14.03 -4.49
N VAL A 175 -18.20 13.03 -4.02
CA VAL A 175 -19.35 12.47 -4.75
C VAL A 175 -20.63 13.30 -4.55
N LEU A 176 -20.77 13.98 -3.42
CA LEU A 176 -21.96 14.77 -3.07
C LEU A 176 -22.42 15.73 -4.19
N PRO A 177 -21.53 16.47 -4.91
CA PRO A 177 -21.93 17.30 -6.04
C PRO A 177 -22.33 16.53 -7.30
N ARG A 178 -22.14 15.19 -7.34
CA ARG A 178 -22.37 14.30 -8.50
C ARG A 178 -21.54 14.71 -9.73
N PRO A 179 -20.21 14.72 -9.64
CA PRO A 179 -19.36 15.09 -10.76
C PRO A 179 -19.48 14.06 -11.91
N ALA A 180 -19.22 14.50 -13.14
CA ALA A 180 -19.20 13.60 -14.30
C ALA A 180 -17.96 12.68 -14.27
N LEU A 181 -16.80 13.21 -13.80
CA LEU A 181 -15.54 12.48 -13.68
C LEU A 181 -14.94 12.63 -12.28
N ILE A 182 -14.57 11.54 -11.67
CA ILE A 182 -13.72 11.52 -10.48
C ILE A 182 -12.30 11.10 -10.88
N VAL A 183 -11.31 11.91 -10.48
CA VAL A 183 -9.89 11.54 -10.52
C VAL A 183 -9.50 11.09 -9.11
N ALA A 184 -9.12 9.82 -8.95
CA ALA A 184 -8.73 9.24 -7.68
C ALA A 184 -7.23 8.88 -7.73
N ASP A 185 -6.41 9.63 -7.00
CA ASP A 185 -4.96 9.42 -6.95
C ASP A 185 -4.59 8.57 -5.73
N GLU A 186 -4.34 7.28 -5.98
CA GLU A 186 -4.03 6.27 -4.96
C GLU A 186 -4.99 6.29 -3.74
N PRO A 187 -6.31 6.17 -3.95
CA PRO A 187 -7.30 6.45 -2.90
C PRO A 187 -7.23 5.51 -1.70
N THR A 188 -6.40 4.48 -1.73
CA THR A 188 -6.31 3.44 -0.69
C THR A 188 -4.90 3.15 -0.21
N SER A 189 -3.88 3.91 -0.64
CA SER A 189 -2.45 3.61 -0.41
C SER A 189 -2.00 3.56 1.07
N ALA A 190 -2.75 4.16 1.98
CA ALA A 190 -2.40 4.21 3.41
C ALA A 190 -3.39 3.41 4.29
N LEU A 191 -4.16 2.50 3.70
CA LEU A 191 -5.24 1.78 4.37
C LEU A 191 -4.94 0.28 4.46
N ASP A 192 -5.47 -0.36 5.50
CA ASP A 192 -5.46 -1.82 5.62
C ASP A 192 -6.25 -2.47 4.49
N VAL A 193 -5.89 -3.69 4.12
CA VAL A 193 -6.49 -4.42 2.98
C VAL A 193 -8.02 -4.56 3.08
N THR A 194 -8.59 -4.72 4.27
CA THR A 194 -10.04 -4.80 4.48
C THR A 194 -10.73 -3.46 4.23
N VAL A 195 -10.13 -2.36 4.74
CA VAL A 195 -10.62 -1.00 4.51
C VAL A 195 -10.41 -0.61 3.05
N GLN A 196 -9.29 -0.99 2.44
CA GLN A 196 -9.00 -0.78 1.03
C GLN A 196 -10.07 -1.43 0.14
N LYS A 197 -10.38 -2.72 0.36
CA LYS A 197 -11.44 -3.42 -0.36
C LYS A 197 -12.78 -2.70 -0.21
N LEU A 198 -13.16 -2.35 1.03
CA LEU A 198 -14.40 -1.64 1.32
C LEU A 198 -14.50 -0.30 0.57
N ILE A 199 -13.42 0.47 0.51
CA ILE A 199 -13.35 1.74 -0.21
C ILE A 199 -13.50 1.54 -1.72
N LEU A 200 -12.81 0.53 -2.28
CA LEU A 200 -12.86 0.24 -3.71
C LEU A 200 -14.23 -0.31 -4.13
N ASP A 201 -14.85 -1.18 -3.32
CA ASP A 201 -16.23 -1.66 -3.53
C ASP A 201 -17.20 -0.48 -3.53
N MET A 202 -17.14 0.38 -2.51
CA MET A 202 -17.96 1.58 -2.40
C MET A 202 -17.79 2.54 -3.60
N LEU A 203 -16.56 2.80 -4.04
CA LEU A 203 -16.31 3.64 -5.23
C LEU A 203 -16.91 3.02 -6.48
N THR A 204 -16.83 1.69 -6.62
CA THR A 204 -17.41 0.95 -7.75
C THR A 204 -18.94 1.06 -7.75
N ASP A 205 -19.57 0.91 -6.57
CA ASP A 205 -21.02 0.99 -6.42
C ASP A 205 -21.53 2.42 -6.67
N LEU A 206 -20.89 3.43 -6.04
CA LEU A 206 -21.23 4.85 -6.27
C LEU A 206 -21.05 5.25 -7.73
N ARG A 207 -20.00 4.77 -8.41
CA ARG A 207 -19.79 5.01 -9.84
C ARG A 207 -20.99 4.52 -10.67
N ARG A 208 -21.44 3.29 -10.39
CA ARG A 208 -22.55 2.66 -11.13
C ARG A 208 -23.90 3.32 -10.82
N GLU A 209 -24.17 3.60 -9.54
CA GLU A 209 -25.44 4.19 -9.11
C GLU A 209 -25.62 5.63 -9.62
N LEU A 210 -24.55 6.40 -9.72
CA LEU A 210 -24.59 7.82 -10.05
C LEU A 210 -24.12 8.12 -11.49
N ASP A 211 -23.82 7.10 -12.31
CA ASP A 211 -23.29 7.21 -13.68
C ASP A 211 -22.04 8.10 -13.78
N ILE A 212 -21.12 7.95 -12.81
CA ILE A 212 -19.87 8.71 -12.72
C ILE A 212 -18.76 7.94 -13.43
N SER A 213 -17.92 8.63 -14.21
CA SER A 213 -16.70 8.05 -14.77
C SER A 213 -15.53 8.17 -13.77
N LEU A 214 -14.58 7.25 -13.82
CA LEU A 214 -13.47 7.19 -12.87
C LEU A 214 -12.12 7.13 -13.60
N LEU A 215 -11.23 8.05 -13.28
CA LEU A 215 -9.80 7.96 -13.59
C LEU A 215 -9.08 7.53 -12.31
N LEU A 216 -8.75 6.25 -12.20
CA LEU A 216 -8.07 5.65 -11.05
C LEU A 216 -6.57 5.65 -11.28
N ILE A 217 -5.81 6.21 -10.35
CA ILE A 217 -4.36 6.13 -10.34
C ILE A 217 -3.95 5.16 -9.25
N THR A 218 -3.16 4.16 -9.62
CA THR A 218 -2.63 3.17 -8.68
C THR A 218 -1.29 2.64 -9.17
N HIS A 219 -0.49 2.13 -8.26
CA HIS A 219 0.72 1.36 -8.58
C HIS A 219 0.46 -0.16 -8.52
N ASP A 220 -0.73 -0.59 -8.11
CA ASP A 220 -1.12 -1.99 -7.99
C ASP A 220 -1.89 -2.46 -9.23
N LEU A 221 -1.24 -3.31 -10.03
CA LEU A 221 -1.81 -3.87 -11.25
C LEU A 221 -3.01 -4.80 -10.96
N ALA A 222 -3.02 -5.51 -9.82
CA ALA A 222 -4.13 -6.40 -9.47
C ALA A 222 -5.40 -5.59 -9.16
N ILE A 223 -5.27 -4.49 -8.40
CA ILE A 223 -6.38 -3.56 -8.14
C ILE A 223 -6.88 -2.95 -9.44
N ALA A 224 -5.99 -2.49 -10.31
CA ALA A 224 -6.35 -1.90 -11.58
C ALA A 224 -7.11 -2.90 -12.48
N ALA A 225 -6.62 -4.15 -12.56
CA ALA A 225 -7.25 -5.21 -13.34
C ALA A 225 -8.63 -5.61 -12.80
N GLU A 226 -8.83 -5.57 -11.48
CA GLU A 226 -10.11 -5.91 -10.84
C GLU A 226 -11.14 -4.77 -10.94
N ARG A 227 -10.69 -3.50 -10.90
CA ARG A 227 -11.57 -2.34 -10.67
C ARG A 227 -11.78 -1.44 -11.88
N ALA A 228 -10.92 -1.51 -12.89
CA ALA A 228 -11.02 -0.67 -14.07
C ALA A 228 -11.47 -1.45 -15.32
N ASP A 229 -12.21 -0.77 -16.18
CA ASP A 229 -12.64 -1.31 -17.46
C ASP A 229 -11.47 -1.31 -18.46
N SER A 230 -10.61 -0.28 -18.40
CA SER A 230 -9.42 -0.12 -19.24
C SER A 230 -8.19 0.29 -18.43
N LEU A 231 -6.99 -0.06 -18.93
CA LEU A 231 -5.69 0.23 -18.34
C LEU A 231 -4.82 1.05 -19.29
N VAL A 232 -4.00 1.93 -18.71
CA VAL A 232 -2.86 2.60 -19.35
C VAL A 232 -1.63 2.39 -18.48
N VAL A 233 -0.64 1.70 -19.01
CA VAL A 233 0.64 1.41 -18.34
C VAL A 233 1.64 2.50 -18.70
N LEU A 234 2.16 3.21 -17.70
CA LEU A 234 3.09 4.32 -17.85
C LEU A 234 4.47 3.97 -17.31
N LYS A 235 5.51 4.27 -18.08
CA LYS A 235 6.91 4.22 -17.64
C LYS A 235 7.64 5.45 -18.15
N ASP A 236 8.43 6.09 -17.28
CA ASP A 236 9.26 7.25 -17.65
C ASP A 236 8.49 8.32 -18.43
N GLY A 237 7.26 8.61 -18.03
CA GLY A 237 6.40 9.62 -18.63
C GLY A 237 5.73 9.24 -19.95
N ALA A 238 5.91 8.02 -20.47
CA ALA A 238 5.34 7.57 -21.73
C ALA A 238 4.44 6.35 -21.56
N VAL A 239 3.42 6.23 -22.43
CA VAL A 239 2.54 5.05 -22.49
C VAL A 239 3.33 3.87 -23.06
N GLN A 240 3.39 2.77 -22.30
CA GLN A 240 3.99 1.52 -22.72
C GLN A 240 2.96 0.59 -23.34
N GLU A 241 1.79 0.50 -22.71
CA GLU A 241 0.70 -0.37 -23.14
C GLU A 241 -0.64 0.22 -22.71
N SER A 242 -1.69 -0.01 -23.50
CA SER A 242 -3.05 0.39 -23.16
C SER A 242 -4.06 -0.57 -23.79
N GLY A 243 -5.19 -0.77 -23.12
CA GLY A 243 -6.25 -1.64 -23.60
C GLY A 243 -7.27 -2.00 -22.53
N ALA A 244 -8.17 -2.91 -22.83
CA ALA A 244 -9.10 -3.45 -21.84
C ALA A 244 -8.31 -4.10 -20.69
N SER A 245 -8.73 -3.85 -19.45
CA SER A 245 -8.00 -4.30 -18.26
C SER A 245 -7.73 -5.80 -18.24
N ARG A 246 -8.74 -6.58 -18.65
CA ARG A 246 -8.63 -8.04 -18.78
C ARG A 246 -7.52 -8.46 -19.73
N ASP A 247 -7.43 -7.82 -20.90
CA ASP A 247 -6.52 -8.22 -21.96
C ASP A 247 -5.08 -7.86 -21.58
N VAL A 248 -4.86 -6.63 -21.10
CA VAL A 248 -3.53 -6.16 -20.64
C VAL A 248 -3.05 -6.99 -19.47
N PHE A 249 -3.95 -7.38 -18.55
CA PHE A 249 -3.57 -8.20 -17.40
C PHE A 249 -3.30 -9.66 -17.77
N ALA A 250 -4.14 -10.28 -18.62
CA ALA A 250 -4.01 -11.70 -18.96
C ALA A 250 -2.86 -11.99 -19.92
N ALA A 251 -2.58 -11.06 -20.85
CA ALA A 251 -1.60 -11.23 -21.91
C ALA A 251 -0.84 -9.93 -22.23
N PRO A 252 -0.03 -9.41 -21.31
CA PRO A 252 0.72 -8.17 -21.53
C PRO A 252 1.68 -8.32 -22.70
N THR A 253 1.66 -7.34 -23.60
CA THR A 253 2.42 -7.36 -24.86
C THR A 253 3.82 -6.79 -24.69
N THR A 254 3.98 -5.79 -23.81
CA THR A 254 5.28 -5.15 -23.55
C THR A 254 6.08 -5.87 -22.46
N GLU A 255 7.42 -5.77 -22.54
CA GLU A 255 8.31 -6.33 -21.54
C GLU A 255 8.05 -5.72 -20.15
N TYR A 256 7.79 -4.41 -20.11
CA TYR A 256 7.53 -3.70 -18.85
C TYR A 256 6.21 -4.14 -18.19
N ALA A 257 5.13 -4.27 -18.96
CA ALA A 257 3.86 -4.74 -18.43
C ALA A 257 3.96 -6.19 -17.92
N ARG A 258 4.73 -7.05 -18.62
CA ARG A 258 5.06 -8.42 -18.16
C ARG A 258 5.85 -8.41 -16.87
N SER A 259 6.82 -7.50 -16.70
CA SER A 259 7.56 -7.40 -15.45
C SER A 259 6.69 -6.94 -14.29
N LEU A 260 5.79 -5.96 -14.51
CA LEU A 260 4.83 -5.54 -13.49
C LEU A 260 3.88 -6.68 -13.09
N GLN A 261 3.38 -7.45 -14.08
CA GLN A 261 2.54 -8.62 -13.80
C GLN A 261 3.30 -9.69 -13.00
N ALA A 262 4.55 -9.97 -13.37
CA ALA A 262 5.39 -10.95 -12.68
C ALA A 262 5.71 -10.54 -11.23
N ASP A 263 5.61 -9.26 -10.89
CA ASP A 263 5.85 -8.75 -9.54
C ASP A 263 4.59 -8.71 -8.67
N VAL A 264 3.38 -8.97 -9.25
CA VAL A 264 2.12 -9.03 -8.48
C VAL A 264 2.19 -10.19 -7.46
N PRO A 265 2.11 -9.91 -6.14
CA PRO A 265 2.30 -10.94 -5.11
C PRO A 265 1.27 -12.06 -5.18
N ALA A 266 0.01 -11.73 -5.47
CA ALA A 266 -1.09 -12.69 -5.53
C ALA A 266 -0.94 -13.74 -6.64
N LEU A 267 -0.22 -13.42 -7.74
CA LEU A 267 0.04 -14.35 -8.84
C LEU A 267 1.15 -15.36 -8.54
N HIS A 268 2.04 -15.04 -7.59
CA HIS A 268 3.20 -15.86 -7.27
C HIS A 268 3.33 -16.12 -5.76
N PRO A 269 2.35 -16.81 -5.15
CA PRO A 269 2.24 -16.92 -3.70
C PRO A 269 3.44 -17.60 -3.02
N ASP A 270 4.20 -18.42 -3.76
CA ASP A 270 5.32 -19.21 -3.22
C ASP A 270 6.70 -18.74 -3.71
N ARG A 271 6.77 -17.58 -4.39
CA ARG A 271 7.96 -17.11 -5.11
C ARG A 271 9.27 -17.22 -4.30
N TYR A 272 9.25 -16.79 -3.05
CA TYR A 272 10.46 -16.75 -2.22
C TYR A 272 10.60 -17.98 -1.33
N ARG A 273 9.54 -18.68 -0.99
CA ARG A 273 9.56 -19.96 -0.25
C ARG A 273 10.12 -21.09 -1.09
N ASN A 274 9.68 -21.23 -2.33
CA ASN A 274 10.14 -22.29 -3.25
C ASN A 274 11.65 -22.17 -3.57
N GLN A 275 12.18 -20.94 -3.62
CA GLN A 275 13.63 -20.74 -3.77
C GLN A 275 14.43 -21.32 -2.59
N ARG A 276 13.87 -21.35 -1.37
CA ARG A 276 14.48 -22.00 -0.21
C ARG A 276 14.50 -23.52 -0.34
N VAL A 277 13.42 -24.11 -0.86
CA VAL A 277 13.27 -25.57 -1.05
C VAL A 277 14.19 -26.07 -2.16
N THR A 278 14.25 -25.39 -3.30
CA THR A 278 15.06 -25.81 -4.46
C THR A 278 16.56 -25.81 -4.15
N LEU A 279 17.04 -24.85 -3.34
CA LEU A 279 18.45 -24.82 -2.92
C LEU A 279 18.77 -25.89 -1.87
N LYS A 280 17.82 -26.34 -1.06
CA LYS A 280 17.99 -27.47 -0.16
C LYS A 280 18.16 -28.77 -0.94
N ALA A 281 17.36 -29.01 -1.97
CA ALA A 281 17.46 -30.17 -2.84
C ALA A 281 18.77 -30.17 -3.69
N ALA A 282 19.25 -29.01 -4.13
CA ALA A 282 20.52 -28.90 -4.85
C ALA A 282 21.76 -29.07 -3.96
N HIS A 283 21.64 -28.84 -2.64
CA HIS A 283 22.71 -29.02 -1.65
C HIS A 283 22.89 -30.49 -1.23
N ASP A 284 21.80 -31.27 -1.25
CA ASP A 284 21.86 -32.70 -0.88
C ASP A 284 22.47 -33.62 -1.96
N GLY A 285 22.72 -33.10 -3.17
CA GLY A 285 23.23 -33.85 -4.33
C GLY A 285 24.69 -33.64 -4.71
N GLY A 286 25.46 -32.83 -4.01
CA GLY A 286 26.86 -32.53 -4.42
C GLY A 286 27.80 -32.24 -3.26
N SER A 287 28.70 -33.22 -2.99
CA SER A 287 29.85 -33.08 -2.09
C SER A 287 30.62 -31.77 -2.31
N ARG A 288 30.46 -30.81 -1.37
CA ARG A 288 31.48 -29.83 -0.97
C ARG A 288 31.08 -29.16 0.35
N THR A 289 31.98 -29.20 1.31
CA THR A 289 31.94 -28.60 2.63
C THR A 289 31.71 -27.10 2.60
N ALA A 290 30.46 -26.69 2.52
CA ALA A 290 29.96 -25.42 3.07
C ALA A 290 29.27 -25.77 4.37
N ALA A 291 29.59 -25.07 5.46
CA ALA A 291 29.03 -25.35 6.77
C ALA A 291 27.50 -25.40 6.69
N ALA A 292 26.95 -26.60 6.80
CA ALA A 292 25.51 -26.81 6.92
C ALA A 292 25.03 -25.96 8.09
N LEU A 293 24.03 -25.13 7.86
CA LEU A 293 23.29 -24.49 8.96
C LEU A 293 22.90 -25.61 9.92
N PRO A 294 23.20 -25.50 11.21
CA PRO A 294 22.82 -26.52 12.19
C PRO A 294 21.32 -26.76 12.09
N PRO A 295 20.84 -27.99 12.27
CA PRO A 295 19.41 -28.28 12.25
C PRO A 295 18.72 -27.32 13.21
N ALA A 296 17.57 -26.78 12.78
CA ALA A 296 16.77 -25.80 13.55
C ALA A 296 16.27 -26.47 14.85
N VAL A 297 17.10 -26.46 15.88
CA VAL A 297 16.75 -26.95 17.22
C VAL A 297 16.80 -25.74 18.14
N GLY A 298 15.63 -25.15 18.39
CA GLY A 298 15.45 -24.12 19.39
C GLY A 298 14.59 -22.94 18.90
N ARG A 299 13.71 -22.48 19.77
CA ARG A 299 12.95 -21.25 19.56
C ARG A 299 13.91 -20.06 19.68
N GLN A 300 13.93 -19.23 18.66
CA GLN A 300 14.73 -18.00 18.63
C GLN A 300 13.98 -16.83 19.27
N ILE A 301 12.65 -16.81 19.12
CA ILE A 301 11.72 -15.95 19.82
C ILE A 301 10.67 -16.83 20.47
N ASP A 302 10.32 -16.55 21.72
CA ASP A 302 9.24 -17.18 22.45
C ASP A 302 8.48 -16.13 23.25
N VAL A 303 7.21 -15.92 22.92
CA VAL A 303 6.30 -14.96 23.55
C VAL A 303 5.18 -15.74 24.19
N GLN A 304 4.98 -15.60 25.49
CA GLN A 304 4.03 -16.40 26.27
C GLN A 304 3.10 -15.54 27.10
N GLY A 305 1.80 -15.53 26.77
CA GLY A 305 0.73 -14.90 27.52
C GLY A 305 0.94 -13.41 27.79
N VAL A 306 1.55 -12.69 26.84
CA VAL A 306 1.95 -11.29 27.06
C VAL A 306 0.74 -10.38 27.05
N THR A 307 0.66 -9.49 28.07
CA THR A 307 -0.40 -8.49 28.23
C THR A 307 0.18 -7.08 28.34
N LYS A 308 -0.54 -6.08 27.81
CA LYS A 308 -0.18 -4.67 27.91
C LYS A 308 -1.38 -3.75 27.92
N HIS A 309 -1.47 -2.91 28.96
CA HIS A 309 -2.45 -1.85 29.07
C HIS A 309 -1.79 -0.49 28.86
N PHE A 310 -2.53 0.43 28.26
CA PHE A 310 -2.17 1.84 28.18
C PHE A 310 -3.31 2.69 28.76
N SER A 311 -2.96 3.73 29.49
CA SER A 311 -3.91 4.74 29.96
C SER A 311 -3.89 5.93 28.99
N ALA A 312 -5.00 6.17 28.33
CA ALA A 312 -5.17 7.30 27.41
C ALA A 312 -6.46 8.07 27.75
N GLY A 313 -6.33 9.35 28.12
CA GLY A 313 -7.49 10.21 28.42
C GLY A 313 -8.37 9.68 29.56
N GLY A 314 -7.79 9.00 30.57
CA GLY A 314 -8.52 8.43 31.71
C GLY A 314 -9.27 7.12 31.40
N LYS A 315 -9.07 6.55 30.20
CA LYS A 315 -9.55 5.22 29.84
C LYS A 315 -8.38 4.26 29.73
N GLU A 316 -8.53 3.05 30.28
CA GLU A 316 -7.59 1.97 30.06
C GLU A 316 -7.89 1.28 28.72
N VAL A 317 -6.85 1.10 27.92
CA VAL A 317 -6.91 0.40 26.64
C VAL A 317 -6.01 -0.82 26.73
N LEU A 318 -6.59 -2.00 26.63
CA LEU A 318 -5.88 -3.27 26.54
C LEU A 318 -5.36 -3.43 25.11
N ALA A 319 -4.08 -3.13 24.91
CA ALA A 319 -3.46 -3.12 23.58
C ALA A 319 -2.95 -4.50 23.15
N VAL A 320 -2.56 -5.35 24.12
CA VAL A 320 -2.13 -6.74 23.92
C VAL A 320 -2.73 -7.56 25.05
N ASP A 321 -3.41 -8.66 24.72
CA ASP A 321 -4.19 -9.48 25.64
C ASP A 321 -3.84 -10.97 25.46
N GLY A 322 -2.92 -11.45 26.31
CA GLY A 322 -2.54 -12.85 26.37
C GLY A 322 -1.84 -13.37 25.10
N VAL A 323 -1.15 -12.53 24.36
CA VAL A 323 -0.50 -12.89 23.10
C VAL A 323 0.60 -13.92 23.31
N SER A 324 0.54 -15.01 22.53
CA SER A 324 1.56 -16.06 22.53
C SER A 324 1.88 -16.48 21.10
N PHE A 325 3.17 -16.54 20.77
CA PHE A 325 3.68 -17.12 19.53
C PHE A 325 5.16 -17.47 19.67
N SER A 326 5.68 -18.29 18.77
CA SER A 326 7.10 -18.64 18.77
C SER A 326 7.69 -18.64 17.37
N VAL A 327 8.99 -18.33 17.27
CA VAL A 327 9.72 -18.31 16.01
C VAL A 327 10.93 -19.22 16.10
N GLU A 328 10.98 -20.22 15.24
CA GLU A 328 12.14 -21.10 15.13
C GLU A 328 13.32 -20.41 14.45
N ARG A 329 14.54 -20.82 14.82
CA ARG A 329 15.76 -20.28 14.24
C ARG A 329 15.79 -20.46 12.72
N GLY A 330 16.14 -19.37 12.00
CA GLY A 330 16.23 -19.39 10.53
C GLY A 330 14.89 -19.39 9.81
N ARG A 331 13.77 -19.27 10.55
CA ARG A 331 12.42 -19.20 10.01
C ARG A 331 11.88 -17.78 9.97
N THR A 332 10.83 -17.59 9.20
CA THR A 332 10.05 -16.35 9.16
C THR A 332 8.69 -16.60 9.78
N HIS A 333 8.38 -15.88 10.85
CA HIS A 333 7.05 -15.82 11.44
C HIS A 333 6.40 -14.48 11.12
N ALA A 334 5.14 -14.49 10.65
CA ALA A 334 4.41 -13.26 10.36
C ALA A 334 3.40 -12.91 11.45
N LEU A 335 3.36 -11.63 11.85
CA LEU A 335 2.26 -11.05 12.62
C LEU A 335 1.38 -10.25 11.69
N VAL A 336 0.13 -10.66 11.50
CA VAL A 336 -0.80 -10.02 10.58
C VAL A 336 -2.05 -9.52 11.31
N GLY A 337 -2.74 -8.54 10.71
CA GLY A 337 -3.98 -7.96 11.24
C GLY A 337 -4.13 -6.50 10.83
N GLU A 338 -5.31 -5.94 11.06
CA GLU A 338 -5.62 -4.54 10.75
C GLU A 338 -4.81 -3.55 11.60
N SER A 339 -4.83 -2.28 11.21
CA SER A 339 -4.26 -1.19 12.01
C SER A 339 -4.92 -1.14 13.40
N GLY A 340 -4.11 -0.96 14.44
CA GLY A 340 -4.60 -0.99 15.82
C GLY A 340 -4.88 -2.39 16.38
N SER A 341 -4.56 -3.49 15.68
CA SER A 341 -4.73 -4.85 16.21
C SER A 341 -3.74 -5.24 17.33
N GLY A 342 -2.70 -4.43 17.59
CA GLY A 342 -1.70 -4.67 18.63
C GLY A 342 -0.30 -5.05 18.12
N LYS A 343 -0.09 -5.22 16.81
CA LYS A 343 1.19 -5.65 16.19
C LYS A 343 2.38 -4.80 16.63
N THR A 344 2.29 -3.48 16.44
CA THR A 344 3.36 -2.54 16.82
C THR A 344 3.63 -2.56 18.33
N THR A 345 2.61 -2.76 19.17
CA THR A 345 2.77 -2.92 20.61
C THR A 345 3.52 -4.20 20.94
N ALA A 346 3.17 -5.34 20.31
CA ALA A 346 3.88 -6.61 20.47
C ALA A 346 5.36 -6.48 20.05
N VAL A 347 5.66 -5.78 18.95
CA VAL A 347 7.03 -5.47 18.52
C VAL A 347 7.78 -4.63 19.56
N ARG A 348 7.15 -3.58 20.11
CA ARG A 348 7.78 -2.73 21.15
C ARG A 348 8.09 -3.50 22.42
N LEU A 349 7.21 -4.41 22.83
CA LEU A 349 7.42 -5.32 23.96
C LEU A 349 8.60 -6.26 23.70
N LEU A 350 8.66 -6.88 22.51
CA LEU A 350 9.76 -7.76 22.09
C LEU A 350 11.12 -7.03 22.10
N LEU A 351 11.16 -5.79 21.64
CA LEU A 351 12.38 -4.95 21.62
C LEU A 351 12.74 -4.40 23.01
N GLY A 352 11.91 -4.65 24.03
CA GLY A 352 12.09 -4.06 25.37
C GLY A 352 12.00 -2.53 25.37
N LEU A 353 11.25 -1.94 24.41
CA LEU A 353 10.92 -0.51 24.39
C LEU A 353 9.75 -0.20 25.31
N GLU A 354 8.90 -1.20 25.53
CA GLU A 354 7.82 -1.22 26.52
C GLU A 354 8.01 -2.44 27.43
N GLN A 355 7.50 -2.35 28.65
CA GLN A 355 7.49 -3.49 29.57
C GLN A 355 6.11 -4.15 29.53
N PRO A 356 6.03 -5.49 29.46
CA PRO A 356 4.77 -6.20 29.59
C PRO A 356 4.20 -6.04 31.00
N ASP A 357 2.88 -6.01 31.14
CA ASP A 357 2.20 -6.02 32.43
C ASP A 357 2.01 -7.47 32.95
N GLY A 358 2.06 -8.46 32.04
CA GLY A 358 2.04 -9.89 32.34
C GLY A 358 2.64 -10.70 31.20
N GLY A 359 2.94 -11.97 31.45
CA GLY A 359 3.59 -12.88 30.51
C GLY A 359 5.11 -12.72 30.45
N ASP A 360 5.74 -13.50 29.56
CA ASP A 360 7.20 -13.47 29.37
C ASP A 360 7.59 -13.46 27.89
N ILE A 361 8.75 -12.84 27.60
CA ILE A 361 9.32 -12.77 26.27
C ILE A 361 10.77 -13.21 26.34
N THR A 362 11.12 -14.20 25.53
CA THR A 362 12.47 -14.74 25.41
C THR A 362 13.00 -14.55 23.99
N VAL A 363 14.21 -14.02 23.86
CA VAL A 363 14.93 -13.86 22.59
C VAL A 363 16.28 -14.54 22.72
N ALA A 364 16.61 -15.42 21.79
CA ALA A 364 17.85 -16.22 21.78
C ALA A 364 18.12 -16.91 23.15
N GLY A 365 17.05 -17.41 23.79
CA GLY A 365 17.11 -18.06 25.10
C GLY A 365 17.27 -17.11 26.29
N GLN A 366 17.18 -15.81 26.08
CA GLN A 366 17.27 -14.79 27.13
C GLN A 366 15.93 -14.09 27.33
N SER A 367 15.35 -14.11 28.55
CA SER A 367 14.13 -13.35 28.87
C SER A 367 14.40 -11.85 28.76
N THR A 368 13.46 -11.09 28.23
CA THR A 368 13.53 -9.62 28.16
C THR A 368 12.95 -8.95 29.40
N SER A 369 12.22 -9.67 30.22
CA SER A 369 11.50 -9.17 31.40
C SER A 369 12.43 -9.04 32.62
N GLY A 370 12.24 -7.99 33.41
CA GLY A 370 12.92 -7.81 34.71
C GLY A 370 14.45 -7.56 34.65
N ARG A 371 15.00 -7.22 33.48
CA ARG A 371 16.44 -7.10 33.26
C ARG A 371 16.99 -5.69 33.42
N SER A 372 18.31 -5.61 33.70
CA SER A 372 19.04 -4.35 33.70
C SER A 372 19.11 -3.73 32.31
N ARG A 373 19.38 -2.42 32.23
CA ARG A 373 19.61 -1.73 30.94
C ARG A 373 20.77 -2.34 30.12
N ALA A 374 21.76 -2.92 30.79
CA ALA A 374 22.91 -3.57 30.16
C ALA A 374 22.49 -4.87 29.47
N ASP A 375 21.67 -5.71 30.14
CA ASP A 375 21.18 -6.96 29.58
C ASP A 375 20.27 -6.72 28.37
N VAL A 376 19.37 -5.75 28.48
CA VAL A 376 18.49 -5.35 27.33
C VAL A 376 19.34 -4.83 26.17
N ARG A 377 20.44 -4.13 26.43
CA ARG A 377 21.36 -3.68 25.37
C ARG A 377 22.01 -4.85 24.65
N GLU A 378 22.43 -5.89 25.37
CA GLU A 378 23.01 -7.09 24.75
C GLU A 378 21.97 -7.85 23.91
N ILE A 379 20.74 -8.01 24.41
CA ILE A 379 19.64 -8.61 23.64
C ILE A 379 19.40 -7.82 22.35
N ARG A 380 19.38 -6.49 22.39
CA ARG A 380 19.19 -5.62 21.22
C ARG A 380 20.32 -5.72 20.19
N ARG A 381 21.50 -6.16 20.55
CA ARG A 381 22.59 -6.45 19.61
C ARG A 381 22.24 -7.64 18.73
N HIS A 382 21.57 -8.64 19.27
CA HIS A 382 21.10 -9.83 18.57
C HIS A 382 19.73 -9.66 17.90
N LEU A 383 18.98 -8.64 18.30
CA LEU A 383 17.63 -8.31 17.83
C LEU A 383 17.60 -6.91 17.23
N GLN A 384 17.48 -6.80 15.91
CA GLN A 384 17.45 -5.52 15.21
C GLN A 384 16.10 -5.27 14.58
N LEU A 385 15.76 -3.99 14.36
CA LEU A 385 14.50 -3.54 13.78
C LEU A 385 14.72 -2.80 12.45
N VAL A 386 13.97 -3.18 11.44
CA VAL A 386 13.74 -2.38 10.24
C VAL A 386 12.35 -1.75 10.37
N TYR A 387 12.32 -0.41 10.44
CA TYR A 387 11.09 0.36 10.66
C TYR A 387 10.22 0.45 9.41
N GLN A 388 8.93 0.65 9.61
CA GLN A 388 7.90 0.81 8.57
C GLN A 388 8.24 1.91 7.56
N ASN A 389 8.67 3.07 8.02
CA ASN A 389 8.94 4.22 7.18
C ASN A 389 10.44 4.54 7.12
N PRO A 390 11.13 4.26 6.00
CA PRO A 390 12.54 4.57 5.84
C PRO A 390 12.83 6.08 5.79
N PHE A 391 11.84 6.91 5.45
CA PHE A 391 12.02 8.37 5.39
C PHE A 391 12.18 8.99 6.78
N THR A 392 11.50 8.46 7.79
CA THR A 392 11.55 8.95 9.17
C THR A 392 12.57 8.22 10.03
N SER A 393 12.99 7.01 9.62
CA SER A 393 13.93 6.19 10.39
C SER A 393 15.41 6.52 10.15
N LEU A 394 15.73 7.25 9.09
CA LEU A 394 17.09 7.67 8.74
C LEU A 394 17.27 9.16 9.02
N ASP A 395 18.30 9.54 9.78
CA ASP A 395 18.61 10.95 10.02
C ASP A 395 18.95 11.66 8.69
N PRO A 396 18.14 12.64 8.24
CA PRO A 396 18.34 13.29 6.94
C PRO A 396 19.61 14.13 6.86
N THR A 397 20.20 14.49 8.01
CA THR A 397 21.41 15.30 8.10
C THR A 397 22.69 14.47 8.00
N TRP A 398 22.61 13.16 8.29
CA TRP A 398 23.77 12.28 8.28
C TRP A 398 24.03 11.69 6.89
N ARG A 399 25.29 11.35 6.66
CA ARG A 399 25.65 10.53 5.47
C ARG A 399 25.29 9.07 5.73
N VAL A 400 24.96 8.35 4.67
CA VAL A 400 24.58 6.93 4.70
C VAL A 400 25.62 6.07 5.44
N GLY A 401 26.92 6.29 5.16
CA GLY A 401 27.99 5.54 5.85
C GLY A 401 28.00 5.74 7.37
N ARG A 402 27.62 6.93 7.88
CA ARG A 402 27.45 7.18 9.31
C ARG A 402 26.21 6.49 9.87
N ILE A 403 25.09 6.54 9.13
CA ILE A 403 23.82 5.89 9.52
C ILE A 403 24.02 4.38 9.66
N VAL A 404 24.65 3.73 8.69
CA VAL A 404 24.90 2.27 8.72
C VAL A 404 25.93 1.92 9.80
N ARG A 405 26.91 2.79 10.09
CA ARG A 405 27.94 2.54 11.10
C ARG A 405 27.41 2.72 12.53
N GLU A 406 26.37 3.51 12.75
CA GLU A 406 25.87 3.87 14.08
C GLU A 406 25.69 2.69 15.03
N PRO A 407 25.08 1.54 14.64
CA PRO A 407 24.95 0.40 15.54
C PRO A 407 26.30 -0.20 15.96
N LEU A 408 27.31 -0.21 15.08
CA LEU A 408 28.66 -0.66 15.44
C LEU A 408 29.32 0.25 16.48
N ASP A 409 29.11 1.56 16.35
CA ASP A 409 29.60 2.55 17.32
C ASP A 409 28.89 2.39 18.67
N GLN A 410 27.55 2.20 18.62
CA GLN A 410 26.69 2.08 19.80
C GLN A 410 26.97 0.81 20.61
N PHE A 411 27.19 -0.32 19.95
CA PHE A 411 27.50 -1.59 20.62
C PHE A 411 29.00 -1.81 20.86
N GLY A 412 29.87 -0.93 20.39
CA GLY A 412 31.30 -1.04 20.58
C GLY A 412 31.97 -2.16 19.78
N VAL A 413 31.39 -2.53 18.60
CA VAL A 413 31.86 -3.66 17.78
C VAL A 413 33.01 -3.23 16.89
N GLY A 414 34.19 -3.82 17.03
CA GLY A 414 35.34 -3.62 16.17
C GLY A 414 36.04 -2.27 16.30
N THR A 415 37.19 -2.13 15.66
CA THR A 415 37.99 -0.90 15.52
C THR A 415 37.35 0.03 14.46
N LYS A 416 37.82 1.28 14.41
CA LYS A 416 37.35 2.26 13.42
C LYS A 416 37.55 1.79 11.97
N ALA A 417 38.66 1.12 11.69
CA ALA A 417 38.97 0.59 10.35
C ALA A 417 38.04 -0.57 9.99
N GLU A 418 37.86 -1.53 10.90
CA GLU A 418 36.95 -2.66 10.72
C GLU A 418 35.50 -2.22 10.55
N ARG A 419 35.03 -1.21 11.32
CA ARG A 419 33.70 -0.63 11.15
C ARG A 419 33.50 -0.06 9.76
N SER A 420 34.48 0.69 9.24
CA SER A 420 34.41 1.29 7.91
C SER A 420 34.39 0.23 6.81
N GLN A 421 35.17 -0.85 6.98
CA GLN A 421 35.16 -1.98 6.05
C GLN A 421 33.80 -2.71 6.09
N ARG A 422 33.29 -3.02 7.27
CA ARG A 422 32.00 -3.70 7.45
C ARG A 422 30.83 -2.90 6.88
N VAL A 423 30.85 -1.57 6.99
CA VAL A 423 29.85 -0.70 6.35
C VAL A 423 29.86 -0.88 4.82
N ARG A 424 31.05 -0.89 4.18
CA ARG A 424 31.14 -1.08 2.74
C ARG A 424 30.60 -2.45 2.31
N GLU A 425 31.07 -3.50 2.98
CA GLU A 425 30.63 -4.88 2.72
C GLU A 425 29.11 -5.04 2.89
N THR A 426 28.53 -4.42 3.92
CA THR A 426 27.09 -4.50 4.15
C THR A 426 26.29 -3.73 3.10
N LEU A 427 26.76 -2.55 2.67
CA LEU A 427 26.12 -1.80 1.58
C LEU A 427 26.16 -2.59 0.27
N GLU A 428 27.28 -3.22 -0.07
CA GLU A 428 27.39 -4.09 -1.24
C GLU A 428 26.47 -5.32 -1.14
N ALA A 429 26.39 -5.94 0.04
CA ALA A 429 25.52 -7.10 0.29
C ALA A 429 24.03 -6.78 0.07
N VAL A 430 23.59 -5.54 0.40
CA VAL A 430 22.22 -5.09 0.11
C VAL A 430 22.04 -4.52 -1.30
N GLY A 431 23.05 -4.67 -2.18
CA GLY A 431 22.99 -4.23 -3.58
C GLY A 431 23.11 -2.72 -3.77
N LEU A 432 23.78 -2.03 -2.85
CA LEU A 432 24.10 -0.61 -2.98
C LEU A 432 25.60 -0.43 -3.27
N PRO A 433 25.98 0.40 -4.27
CA PRO A 433 27.39 0.67 -4.56
C PRO A 433 28.03 1.47 -3.40
N ALA A 434 29.33 1.27 -3.20
CA ALA A 434 30.07 1.81 -2.06
C ALA A 434 30.06 3.35 -2.00
N ASP A 435 29.93 4.06 -3.13
CA ASP A 435 29.85 5.52 -3.20
C ASP A 435 28.60 6.09 -2.51
N VAL A 436 27.54 5.30 -2.38
CA VAL A 436 26.31 5.67 -1.65
C VAL A 436 26.63 6.03 -0.20
N ALA A 437 27.66 5.47 0.41
CA ALA A 437 28.10 5.81 1.77
C ALA A 437 28.36 7.32 1.98
N SER A 438 28.73 8.03 0.94
CA SER A 438 29.00 9.48 0.95
C SER A 438 27.74 10.35 0.80
N ARG A 439 26.64 9.79 0.28
CA ARG A 439 25.39 10.50 0.00
C ARG A 439 24.57 10.72 1.28
N ARG A 440 23.58 11.61 1.21
CA ARG A 440 22.56 11.80 2.26
C ARG A 440 21.25 11.10 1.84
N PRO A 441 20.40 10.70 2.79
CA PRO A 441 19.11 10.06 2.49
C PRO A 441 18.24 10.83 1.50
N ALA A 442 18.26 12.16 1.52
CA ALA A 442 17.49 13.00 0.61
C ALA A 442 17.82 12.76 -0.89
N HIS A 443 19.03 12.27 -1.19
CA HIS A 443 19.48 11.99 -2.56
C HIS A 443 19.30 10.54 -2.99
N LEU A 444 18.52 9.74 -2.24
CA LEU A 444 18.26 8.33 -2.51
C LEU A 444 16.80 8.11 -2.88
N SER A 445 16.53 7.13 -3.76
CA SER A 445 15.17 6.65 -4.01
C SER A 445 14.58 5.95 -2.78
N GLY A 446 13.26 5.72 -2.75
CA GLY A 446 12.59 4.99 -1.68
C GLY A 446 13.20 3.61 -1.43
N GLY A 447 13.39 2.82 -2.48
CA GLY A 447 14.01 1.50 -2.41
C GLY A 447 15.46 1.54 -1.94
N GLN A 448 16.25 2.56 -2.35
CA GLN A 448 17.63 2.74 -1.85
C GLN A 448 17.64 3.08 -0.36
N ARG A 449 16.72 3.94 0.12
CA ARG A 449 16.58 4.24 1.56
C ARG A 449 16.22 3.00 2.36
N GLN A 450 15.31 2.18 1.85
CA GLN A 450 14.94 0.91 2.49
C GLN A 450 16.13 -0.05 2.57
N ARG A 451 16.92 -0.17 1.51
CA ARG A 451 18.16 -0.97 1.53
C ARG A 451 19.18 -0.44 2.54
N VAL A 452 19.28 0.89 2.73
CA VAL A 452 20.11 1.51 3.78
C VAL A 452 19.58 1.16 5.18
N ALA A 453 18.26 1.19 5.41
CA ALA A 453 17.66 0.80 6.68
C ALA A 453 17.92 -0.69 7.00
N ILE A 454 17.82 -1.57 5.99
CA ILE A 454 18.17 -2.99 6.11
C ILE A 454 19.67 -3.14 6.40
N ALA A 455 20.57 -2.44 5.69
CA ALA A 455 22.00 -2.46 5.93
C ALA A 455 22.34 -2.04 7.37
N ARG A 456 21.70 -0.98 7.90
CA ARG A 456 21.86 -0.54 9.29
C ARG A 456 21.51 -1.64 10.29
N ALA A 457 20.44 -2.39 10.04
CA ALA A 457 20.06 -3.50 10.92
C ALA A 457 21.05 -4.68 10.82
N LEU A 458 21.55 -4.99 9.61
CA LEU A 458 22.40 -6.16 9.36
C LEU A 458 23.87 -5.95 9.74
N VAL A 459 24.36 -4.70 9.85
CA VAL A 459 25.79 -4.40 10.04
C VAL A 459 26.39 -4.99 11.32
N VAL A 460 25.57 -5.20 12.36
CA VAL A 460 25.99 -5.83 13.63
C VAL A 460 25.92 -7.36 13.58
N ARG A 461 25.43 -7.96 12.48
CA ARG A 461 25.17 -9.40 12.29
C ARG A 461 24.23 -9.95 13.39
N PRO A 462 22.98 -9.49 13.41
CA PRO A 462 22.00 -9.97 14.39
C PRO A 462 21.57 -11.42 14.11
N ASP A 463 21.00 -12.09 15.12
CA ASP A 463 20.36 -13.40 14.93
C ASP A 463 18.90 -13.24 14.48
N VAL A 464 18.27 -12.15 14.92
CA VAL A 464 16.85 -11.84 14.66
C VAL A 464 16.71 -10.45 14.06
N VAL A 465 15.89 -10.35 13.02
CA VAL A 465 15.46 -9.05 12.47
C VAL A 465 13.94 -8.98 12.51
N VAL A 466 13.44 -7.96 13.19
CA VAL A 466 12.04 -7.56 13.13
C VAL A 466 11.87 -6.65 11.91
N LEU A 467 10.96 -7.00 11.03
CA LEU A 467 10.63 -6.30 9.80
C LEU A 467 9.22 -5.71 9.97
N ASP A 468 9.14 -4.45 10.41
CA ASP A 468 7.85 -3.78 10.65
C ASP A 468 7.39 -3.11 9.36
N GLU A 469 6.48 -3.76 8.63
CA GLU A 469 5.96 -3.33 7.34
C GLU A 469 7.04 -2.87 6.35
N PRO A 470 8.06 -3.68 6.04
CA PRO A 470 9.28 -3.23 5.38
C PRO A 470 9.09 -2.77 3.93
N THR A 471 7.90 -2.94 3.37
CA THR A 471 7.59 -2.65 1.95
C THR A 471 6.37 -1.75 1.75
N SER A 472 5.66 -1.34 2.81
CA SER A 472 4.36 -0.64 2.74
C SER A 472 4.38 0.72 2.01
N ALA A 473 5.54 1.37 1.90
CA ALA A 473 5.69 2.67 1.24
C ALA A 473 6.43 2.59 -0.12
N LEU A 474 6.45 1.40 -0.73
CA LEU A 474 7.22 1.13 -1.95
C LEU A 474 6.33 0.60 -3.07
N ASP A 475 6.68 0.92 -4.31
CA ASP A 475 6.02 0.35 -5.50
C ASP A 475 6.23 -1.16 -5.60
N VAL A 476 5.33 -1.87 -6.28
CA VAL A 476 5.29 -3.33 -6.36
C VAL A 476 6.63 -3.94 -6.85
N SER A 477 7.26 -3.35 -7.87
CA SER A 477 8.57 -3.82 -8.37
C SER A 477 9.70 -3.63 -7.35
N VAL A 478 9.69 -2.51 -6.63
CA VAL A 478 10.66 -2.25 -5.54
C VAL A 478 10.41 -3.18 -4.36
N GLN A 479 9.14 -3.44 -4.01
CA GLN A 479 8.77 -4.43 -2.99
C GLN A 479 9.33 -5.81 -3.32
N ALA A 480 9.12 -6.29 -4.56
CA ALA A 480 9.66 -7.57 -5.02
C ALA A 480 11.19 -7.65 -4.84
N GLY A 481 11.92 -6.59 -5.23
CA GLY A 481 13.37 -6.50 -5.06
C GLY A 481 13.85 -6.45 -3.60
N ILE A 482 13.03 -5.92 -2.67
CA ILE A 482 13.32 -5.96 -1.22
C ILE A 482 13.06 -7.36 -0.65
N LEU A 483 11.96 -8.03 -1.03
CA LEU A 483 11.65 -9.38 -0.56
C LEU A 483 12.70 -10.39 -1.05
N GLU A 484 13.18 -10.27 -2.30
CA GLU A 484 14.27 -11.06 -2.83
C GLU A 484 15.56 -10.87 -2.03
N LEU A 485 15.92 -9.60 -1.74
CA LEU A 485 17.05 -9.26 -0.88
C LEU A 485 16.93 -9.90 0.51
N LEU A 486 15.78 -9.75 1.18
CA LEU A 486 15.54 -10.31 2.51
C LEU A 486 15.63 -11.83 2.49
N SER A 487 15.05 -12.49 1.47
CA SER A 487 15.15 -13.94 1.29
C SER A 487 16.61 -14.39 1.07
N LYS A 488 17.38 -13.65 0.27
CA LYS A 488 18.83 -13.90 0.07
C LYS A 488 19.59 -13.76 1.39
N MET A 489 19.43 -12.65 2.12
CA MET A 489 20.11 -12.40 3.39
C MET A 489 19.76 -13.46 4.43
N GLN A 490 18.51 -13.92 4.48
CA GLN A 490 18.10 -14.99 5.40
C GLN A 490 18.85 -16.28 5.13
N ARG A 491 19.01 -16.66 3.87
CA ARG A 491 19.75 -17.88 3.47
C ARG A 491 21.25 -17.79 3.75
N GLU A 492 21.86 -16.64 3.40
CA GLU A 492 23.31 -16.47 3.49
C GLU A 492 23.79 -16.27 4.94
N LEU A 493 22.98 -15.59 5.77
CA LEU A 493 23.36 -15.23 7.13
C LEU A 493 22.64 -16.07 8.22
N GLY A 494 21.70 -16.94 7.85
CA GLY A 494 20.94 -17.76 8.79
C GLY A 494 19.99 -16.95 9.68
N LEU A 495 19.45 -15.83 9.18
CA LEU A 495 18.64 -14.90 9.96
C LEU A 495 17.26 -15.48 10.28
N THR A 496 16.76 -15.14 11.48
CA THR A 496 15.37 -15.36 11.88
C THR A 496 14.59 -14.08 11.69
N TYR A 497 13.42 -14.15 11.06
CA TYR A 497 12.59 -12.97 10.81
C TYR A 497 11.28 -13.01 11.59
N LEU A 498 10.95 -11.89 12.22
CA LEU A 498 9.59 -11.55 12.61
C LEU A 498 9.07 -10.51 11.61
N PHE A 499 8.15 -10.91 10.74
CA PHE A 499 7.62 -10.10 9.65
C PHE A 499 6.25 -9.55 10.04
N VAL A 500 6.13 -8.25 10.22
CA VAL A 500 4.85 -7.59 10.53
C VAL A 500 4.30 -7.00 9.25
N SER A 501 3.06 -7.34 8.91
CA SER A 501 2.40 -6.82 7.71
C SER A 501 0.88 -6.85 7.86
N HIS A 502 0.22 -5.97 7.13
CA HIS A 502 -1.22 -6.05 6.87
C HIS A 502 -1.50 -6.67 5.49
N ASP A 503 -0.48 -6.83 4.64
CA ASP A 503 -0.59 -7.44 3.32
C ASP A 503 -0.34 -8.95 3.38
N LEU A 504 -1.44 -9.72 3.32
CA LEU A 504 -1.41 -11.17 3.38
C LEU A 504 -0.80 -11.81 2.10
N ALA A 505 -0.90 -11.17 0.94
CA ALA A 505 -0.31 -11.70 -0.28
C ALA A 505 1.23 -11.73 -0.18
N LEU A 506 1.84 -10.68 0.41
CA LEU A 506 3.27 -10.65 0.71
C LEU A 506 3.65 -11.66 1.80
N VAL A 507 2.84 -11.77 2.84
CA VAL A 507 3.07 -12.75 3.94
C VAL A 507 3.12 -14.16 3.39
N ARG A 508 2.21 -14.53 2.49
CA ARG A 508 2.19 -15.85 1.84
C ARG A 508 3.49 -16.16 1.11
N GLN A 509 4.15 -15.16 0.52
CA GLN A 509 5.40 -15.35 -0.21
C GLN A 509 6.62 -15.63 0.69
N VAL A 510 6.64 -15.10 1.93
CA VAL A 510 7.84 -15.06 2.76
C VAL A 510 7.74 -15.84 4.07
N ALA A 511 6.55 -15.99 4.65
CA ALA A 511 6.37 -16.57 5.98
C ALA A 511 6.32 -18.10 5.97
N ASP A 512 6.85 -18.72 7.03
CA ASP A 512 6.69 -20.14 7.32
C ASP A 512 5.46 -20.37 8.21
N THR A 513 5.25 -19.46 9.21
CA THR A 513 4.13 -19.48 10.15
C THR A 513 3.52 -18.09 10.29
N VAL A 514 2.26 -18.03 10.70
CA VAL A 514 1.49 -16.78 10.80
C VAL A 514 0.68 -16.76 12.07
N SER A 515 0.72 -15.65 12.84
CA SER A 515 -0.24 -15.33 13.88
C SER A 515 -1.12 -14.16 13.42
N VAL A 516 -2.43 -14.37 13.43
CA VAL A 516 -3.43 -13.36 13.07
C VAL A 516 -3.89 -12.65 14.34
N LEU A 517 -3.61 -11.34 14.42
CA LEU A 517 -3.97 -10.49 15.56
C LEU A 517 -5.24 -9.70 15.28
N ARG A 518 -6.15 -9.70 16.24
CA ARG A 518 -7.36 -8.88 16.26
C ARG A 518 -7.60 -8.33 17.65
N ARG A 519 -7.67 -6.99 17.78
CA ARG A 519 -7.96 -6.30 19.06
C ARG A 519 -7.08 -6.76 20.22
N GLY A 520 -5.79 -6.92 19.99
CA GLY A 520 -4.82 -7.32 21.00
C GLY A 520 -4.71 -8.84 21.23
N GLN A 521 -5.51 -9.67 20.61
CA GLN A 521 -5.50 -11.14 20.77
C GLN A 521 -5.04 -11.85 19.49
N VAL A 522 -4.36 -12.98 19.64
CA VAL A 522 -4.11 -13.94 18.55
C VAL A 522 -5.38 -14.75 18.36
N VAL A 523 -6.05 -14.56 17.23
CA VAL A 523 -7.30 -15.27 16.91
C VAL A 523 -7.07 -16.54 16.10
N GLU A 524 -5.93 -16.63 15.42
CA GLU A 524 -5.52 -17.83 14.69
C GLU A 524 -4.00 -17.85 14.56
N ASP A 525 -3.38 -19.02 14.68
CA ASP A 525 -1.93 -19.24 14.61
C ASP A 525 -1.63 -20.58 13.95
N GLY A 526 -0.58 -20.62 13.12
CA GLY A 526 -0.19 -21.88 12.49
C GLY A 526 0.71 -21.72 11.26
N PRO A 527 0.96 -22.85 10.56
CA PRO A 527 1.63 -22.85 9.28
C PRO A 527 0.89 -21.97 8.27
N VAL A 528 1.65 -21.24 7.44
CA VAL A 528 1.06 -20.35 6.43
C VAL A 528 0.08 -21.06 5.50
N GLU A 529 0.37 -22.31 5.10
CA GLU A 529 -0.52 -23.11 4.26
C GLU A 529 -1.87 -23.40 4.89
N ASP A 530 -1.89 -23.69 6.20
CA ASP A 530 -3.14 -23.96 6.91
C ASP A 530 -4.00 -22.70 7.04
N ILE A 531 -3.37 -21.56 7.38
CA ILE A 531 -4.05 -20.26 7.49
C ILE A 531 -4.66 -19.83 6.15
N PHE A 532 -3.95 -20.03 5.03
CA PHE A 532 -4.43 -19.59 3.71
C PHE A 532 -5.42 -20.53 3.06
N HIS A 533 -5.30 -21.84 3.26
CA HIS A 533 -6.17 -22.83 2.60
C HIS A 533 -7.33 -23.31 3.48
N ARG A 534 -7.18 -23.24 4.81
CA ARG A 534 -8.16 -23.76 5.76
C ARG A 534 -8.38 -22.83 6.96
N PRO A 535 -8.64 -21.52 6.71
CA PRO A 535 -8.84 -20.56 7.80
C PRO A 535 -10.04 -20.96 8.66
N GLN A 536 -9.84 -21.02 9.97
CA GLN A 536 -10.88 -21.41 10.93
C GLN A 536 -11.65 -20.20 11.43
N HIS A 537 -10.95 -19.09 11.69
CA HIS A 537 -11.56 -17.92 12.28
C HIS A 537 -12.24 -17.03 11.21
N PRO A 538 -13.48 -16.50 11.43
CA PRO A 538 -14.19 -15.65 10.47
C PRO A 538 -13.40 -14.39 10.07
N TYR A 539 -12.65 -13.81 11.00
CA TYR A 539 -11.82 -12.64 10.74
C TYR A 539 -10.66 -12.96 9.75
N THR A 540 -10.03 -14.12 9.91
CA THR A 540 -8.98 -14.57 8.98
C THR A 540 -9.55 -14.74 7.57
N ARG A 541 -10.75 -15.32 7.45
CA ARG A 541 -11.44 -15.43 6.14
C ARG A 541 -11.69 -14.07 5.53
N ALA A 542 -12.21 -13.11 6.31
CA ALA A 542 -12.45 -11.75 5.83
C ALA A 542 -11.17 -11.04 5.36
N LEU A 543 -10.04 -11.25 6.05
CA LEU A 543 -8.74 -10.73 5.63
C LEU A 543 -8.26 -11.36 4.31
N LEU A 544 -8.45 -12.68 4.14
CA LEU A 544 -8.07 -13.40 2.93
C LEU A 544 -8.95 -13.01 1.73
N ASP A 545 -10.25 -12.84 1.96
CA ASP A 545 -11.22 -12.38 0.96
C ASP A 545 -10.96 -10.92 0.50
N ALA A 546 -10.19 -10.17 1.27
CA ALA A 546 -9.81 -8.80 0.91
C ALA A 546 -8.56 -8.73 0.03
N ILE A 547 -7.85 -9.84 -0.20
CA ILE A 547 -6.73 -9.87 -1.15
C ILE A 547 -7.29 -9.68 -2.56
N PRO A 548 -6.80 -8.71 -3.35
CA PRO A 548 -7.23 -8.54 -4.72
C PRO A 548 -7.03 -9.83 -5.51
N LEU A 549 -8.11 -10.40 -6.04
CA LEU A 549 -8.03 -11.58 -6.87
C LEU A 549 -7.51 -11.16 -8.23
N ALA A 550 -6.46 -11.82 -8.69
CA ALA A 550 -5.88 -11.64 -10.01
C ALA A 550 -6.81 -12.10 -11.16
N THR A 551 -8.07 -12.37 -10.88
CA THR A 551 -9.09 -12.72 -11.87
C THR A 551 -9.95 -11.49 -12.15
N PRO A 552 -9.92 -10.95 -13.39
CA PRO A 552 -10.80 -9.86 -13.78
C PRO A 552 -12.26 -10.25 -13.52
N SER A 553 -12.99 -9.42 -12.79
CA SER A 553 -14.42 -9.63 -12.57
C SER A 553 -15.12 -9.67 -13.92
N VAL A 554 -15.79 -10.78 -14.23
CA VAL A 554 -16.68 -10.85 -15.38
C VAL A 554 -17.81 -9.87 -15.07
N PRO A 555 -18.04 -8.80 -15.88
CA PRO A 555 -19.26 -8.04 -15.73
C PRO A 555 -20.40 -9.03 -15.90
N ALA A 556 -21.31 -9.10 -14.93
CA ALA A 556 -22.53 -9.88 -15.07
C ALA A 556 -23.19 -9.39 -16.38
N LYS A 557 -23.15 -10.22 -17.43
CA LYS A 557 -23.99 -9.99 -18.58
C LYS A 557 -25.40 -9.90 -18.00
N HIS A 558 -26.09 -8.80 -18.27
CA HIS A 558 -27.54 -8.79 -18.22
C HIS A 558 -27.98 -9.96 -19.10
N GLU A 559 -28.24 -11.12 -18.50
CA GLU A 559 -29.08 -12.13 -19.12
C GLU A 559 -30.45 -11.47 -19.20
N ASP A 560 -30.77 -11.10 -20.41
CA ASP A 560 -31.96 -10.41 -20.77
C ASP A 560 -33.18 -11.01 -20.06
N ASP A 561 -33.96 -10.12 -19.51
CA ASP A 561 -35.31 -10.28 -18.96
C ASP A 561 -36.35 -10.83 -19.99
N GLU A 562 -35.90 -11.55 -21.00
CA GLU A 562 -36.74 -12.24 -22.00
C GLU A 562 -37.39 -13.51 -21.50
N THR A 563 -36.84 -14.10 -20.40
CA THR A 563 -37.40 -15.34 -19.83
C THR A 563 -38.54 -15.08 -18.86
N ALA A 564 -38.49 -13.93 -18.14
CA ALA A 564 -39.57 -13.55 -17.22
C ALA A 564 -40.84 -13.06 -17.96
N SER A 565 -40.69 -12.38 -19.09
CA SER A 565 -41.81 -11.94 -19.93
C SER A 565 -42.54 -13.08 -20.65
N LYS A 566 -41.86 -14.19 -20.96
CA LYS A 566 -42.48 -15.38 -21.57
C LYS A 566 -43.20 -16.29 -20.59
N GLN A 567 -42.90 -16.22 -19.30
CA GLN A 567 -43.62 -16.98 -18.26
C GLN A 567 -44.89 -16.26 -17.78
N LEU A 568 -44.92 -14.91 -17.78
CA LEU A 568 -46.12 -14.13 -17.46
C LEU A 568 -47.19 -14.16 -18.57
N ALA A 569 -46.79 -14.33 -19.84
CA ALA A 569 -47.74 -14.47 -20.97
C ALA A 569 -48.39 -15.86 -21.08
N LYS A 570 -47.85 -16.90 -20.39
CA LYS A 570 -48.46 -18.26 -20.35
C LYS A 570 -49.37 -18.52 -19.15
N ALA A 571 -49.45 -17.58 -18.19
CA ALA A 571 -50.35 -17.71 -17.04
C ALA A 571 -51.66 -16.91 -17.17
N SER A 572 -51.92 -16.33 -18.35
CA SER A 572 -53.13 -15.56 -18.65
C SER A 572 -53.80 -16.04 -19.95
N SER A 573 -53.67 -17.34 -20.27
CA SER A 573 -54.49 -17.99 -21.31
C SER A 573 -55.21 -19.18 -20.73
#